data_8e672ce894df67336b2789b209dbd664
#
_entry.id   8e672ce894df67336b2789b209dbd664
#
_cell.length_a   1.000
_cell.length_b   1.000
_cell.length_c   1.000
_cell.angle_alpha   90.00
_cell.angle_beta   90.00
_cell.angle_gamma   90.00
#
_symmetry.space_group_name_H-M   'P 1'
#
loop_
_entity.id
_entity.type
_entity.pdbx_description
1 polymer ?
#
loop_
_entity_poly.entity_id
_entity_poly.type
_entity_poly.pdbx_seq_one_letter_code
_entity_poly.pdbx_strand_id
1 'polypeptide(L)'
;MQLLGMATVEVPLFVINNYIGYNLIGAVDVGGAIFIHTFGAYFGLFVSLMDRRRDFEKQPSSDKSGSDHTSDLFSILGTLMLLIYWPSFNGILAYDGEGKHRATFNTYLSLCASTMTTFLFSAYLGR
;
A
#
# COMPACT_ATOMS: atom_id res chain seq x y z
N MET A 1 8.07 -21.96 3.43
CA MET A 1 6.70 -22.48 3.67
C MET A 1 5.68 -21.37 3.87
N GLN A 2 5.90 -20.40 4.77
CA GLN A 2 4.93 -19.30 5.03
C GLN A 2 4.63 -18.44 3.80
N LEU A 3 5.65 -17.99 3.05
CA LEU A 3 5.46 -17.17 1.84
C LEU A 3 4.64 -17.89 0.76
N LEU A 4 4.87 -19.18 0.58
CA LEU A 4 4.10 -19.97 -0.39
C LEU A 4 2.64 -20.11 0.05
N GLY A 5 2.41 -20.33 1.34
CA GLY A 5 1.05 -20.36 1.92
C GLY A 5 0.31 -19.04 1.75
N MET A 6 0.99 -17.89 1.99
CA MET A 6 0.42 -16.57 1.76
C MET A 6 0.05 -16.35 0.29
N ALA A 7 0.97 -16.66 -0.63
CA ALA A 7 0.72 -16.52 -2.07
C ALA A 7 -0.47 -17.39 -2.54
N THR A 8 -0.62 -18.59 -1.99
CA THR A 8 -1.74 -19.49 -2.31
C THR A 8 -3.10 -18.89 -1.91
N VAL A 9 -3.15 -18.08 -0.87
CA VAL A 9 -4.36 -17.38 -0.43
C VAL A 9 -4.53 -16.04 -1.15
N GLU A 10 -3.44 -15.31 -1.33
CA GLU A 10 -3.44 -13.98 -1.96
C GLU A 10 -3.96 -14.01 -3.40
N VAL A 11 -3.45 -14.94 -4.22
CA VAL A 11 -3.78 -15.01 -5.64
C VAL A 11 -5.29 -15.20 -5.90
N PRO A 12 -5.99 -16.16 -5.28
CA PRO A 12 -7.44 -16.29 -5.46
C PRO A 12 -8.21 -15.06 -4.97
N LEU A 13 -7.84 -14.48 -3.83
CA LEU A 13 -8.49 -13.29 -3.30
C LEU A 13 -8.29 -12.07 -4.22
N PHE A 14 -7.10 -11.93 -4.79
CA PHE A 14 -6.80 -10.89 -5.78
C PHE A 14 -7.67 -11.03 -7.03
N VAL A 15 -7.81 -12.24 -7.57
CA VAL A 15 -8.66 -12.50 -8.75
C VAL A 15 -10.12 -12.18 -8.45
N ILE A 16 -10.63 -12.57 -7.29
CA ILE A 16 -12.01 -12.26 -6.85
C ILE A 16 -12.19 -10.74 -6.71
N ASN A 17 -11.25 -10.06 -6.06
CA ASN A 17 -11.27 -8.61 -5.89
C ASN A 17 -11.34 -7.87 -7.24
N ASN A 18 -10.49 -8.28 -8.20
CA ASN A 18 -10.49 -7.72 -9.55
C ASN A 18 -11.81 -7.99 -10.28
N TYR A 19 -12.32 -9.21 -10.20
CA TYR A 19 -13.59 -9.56 -10.83
C TYR A 19 -14.75 -8.71 -10.31
N ILE A 20 -14.84 -8.55 -8.99
CA ILE A 20 -15.86 -7.70 -8.35
C ILE A 20 -15.69 -6.26 -8.79
N GLY A 21 -14.47 -5.73 -8.76
CA GLY A 21 -14.21 -4.33 -9.07
C GLY A 21 -14.49 -3.96 -10.52
N TYR A 22 -13.93 -4.71 -11.45
CA TYR A 22 -14.06 -4.37 -12.88
C TYR A 22 -15.36 -4.86 -13.50
N ASN A 23 -15.86 -6.04 -13.14
CA ASN A 23 -17.01 -6.65 -13.80
C ASN A 23 -18.35 -6.40 -13.10
N LEU A 24 -18.40 -6.39 -11.77
CA LEU A 24 -19.64 -6.18 -11.04
C LEU A 24 -19.89 -4.70 -10.72
N ILE A 25 -18.86 -3.98 -10.28
CA ILE A 25 -18.97 -2.56 -9.93
C ILE A 25 -18.75 -1.68 -11.16
N GLY A 26 -17.99 -2.13 -12.16
CA GLY A 26 -17.65 -1.35 -13.35
C GLY A 26 -16.69 -0.19 -13.04
N ALA A 27 -15.85 -0.32 -12.01
CA ALA A 27 -14.93 0.73 -11.62
C ALA A 27 -13.77 0.87 -12.61
N VAL A 28 -13.32 2.10 -12.81
CA VAL A 28 -12.15 2.42 -13.62
C VAL A 28 -10.98 2.70 -12.68
N ASP A 29 -9.95 1.86 -12.74
CA ASP A 29 -8.76 1.99 -11.90
C ASP A 29 -7.53 2.22 -12.79
N VAL A 30 -7.17 3.50 -12.97
CA VAL A 30 -6.01 3.91 -13.77
C VAL A 30 -4.75 3.76 -12.91
N GLY A 31 -3.85 2.86 -13.31
CA GLY A 31 -2.62 2.57 -12.57
C GLY A 31 -2.76 1.51 -11.47
N GLY A 32 -3.93 0.92 -11.30
CA GLY A 32 -4.13 -0.19 -10.35
C GLY A 32 -4.13 0.23 -8.88
N ALA A 33 -4.37 1.52 -8.60
CA ALA A 33 -4.27 2.04 -7.23
C ALA A 33 -5.28 1.39 -6.28
N ILE A 34 -6.48 1.07 -6.75
CA ILE A 34 -7.55 0.48 -5.94
C ILE A 34 -7.38 -1.04 -5.85
N PHE A 35 -7.33 -1.72 -6.99
CA PHE A 35 -7.43 -3.18 -7.03
C PHE A 35 -6.10 -3.92 -6.89
N ILE A 36 -4.96 -3.24 -7.10
CA ILE A 36 -3.63 -3.84 -6.92
C ILE A 36 -2.99 -3.31 -5.64
N HIS A 37 -2.73 -2.00 -5.56
CA HIS A 37 -1.93 -1.43 -4.47
C HIS A 37 -2.69 -1.36 -3.15
N THR A 38 -3.93 -0.91 -3.15
CA THR A 38 -4.74 -0.88 -1.92
C THR A 38 -5.06 -2.30 -1.43
N PHE A 39 -5.39 -3.22 -2.35
CA PHE A 39 -5.58 -4.63 -2.01
C PHE A 39 -4.32 -5.20 -1.35
N GLY A 40 -3.15 -5.02 -1.95
CA GLY A 40 -1.89 -5.50 -1.40
C GLY A 40 -1.56 -4.91 -0.02
N ALA A 41 -1.83 -3.62 0.17
CA ALA A 41 -1.61 -2.94 1.45
C ALA A 41 -2.51 -3.51 2.57
N TYR A 42 -3.79 -3.72 2.31
CA TYR A 42 -4.71 -4.32 3.28
C TYR A 42 -4.41 -5.79 3.54
N PHE A 43 -4.08 -6.56 2.50
CA PHE A 43 -3.68 -7.95 2.65
C PHE A 43 -2.42 -8.06 3.52
N GLY A 44 -1.39 -7.27 3.24
CA GLY A 44 -0.16 -7.24 4.03
C GLY A 44 -0.39 -6.79 5.48
N LEU A 45 -1.26 -5.80 5.70
CA LEU A 45 -1.64 -5.36 7.03
C LEU A 45 -2.31 -6.49 7.81
N PHE A 46 -3.24 -7.22 7.19
CA PHE A 46 -3.93 -8.33 7.82
C PHE A 46 -2.98 -9.48 8.19
N VAL A 47 -2.08 -9.84 7.29
CA VAL A 47 -1.02 -10.84 7.54
C VAL A 47 -0.12 -10.41 8.69
N SER A 48 0.32 -9.16 8.68
CA SER A 48 1.15 -8.58 9.75
C SER A 48 0.46 -8.63 11.12
N LEU A 49 -0.84 -8.33 11.18
CA LEU A 49 -1.61 -8.42 12.41
C LEU A 49 -1.76 -9.86 12.92
N MET A 50 -1.88 -10.83 12.02
CA MET A 50 -1.94 -12.26 12.38
C MET A 50 -0.58 -12.76 12.89
N ASP A 51 0.52 -12.40 12.24
CA ASP A 51 1.87 -12.78 12.68
C ASP A 51 2.19 -12.15 14.04
N ARG A 52 1.86 -10.89 14.24
CA ARG A 52 2.04 -10.21 15.52
C ARG A 52 1.34 -10.95 16.67
N ARG A 53 0.14 -11.47 16.47
CA ARG A 53 -0.57 -12.28 17.49
C ARG A 53 0.21 -13.55 17.85
N ARG A 54 0.79 -14.23 16.87
CA ARG A 54 1.58 -15.44 17.09
C ARG A 54 2.88 -15.17 17.85
N ASP A 55 3.51 -14.02 17.57
CA ASP A 55 4.76 -13.62 18.22
C ASP A 55 4.55 -13.18 19.67
N PHE A 56 3.42 -12.54 19.97
CA PHE A 56 3.05 -12.20 21.37
C PHE A 56 2.85 -13.44 22.26
N GLU A 57 2.39 -14.55 21.69
CA GLU A 57 2.28 -15.82 22.43
C GLU A 57 3.64 -16.49 22.67
N LYS A 58 4.65 -16.18 21.85
CA LYS A 58 5.97 -16.85 21.89
C LYS A 58 7.08 -16.02 22.53
N GLN A 59 7.09 -14.70 22.37
CA GLN A 59 8.07 -13.79 22.99
C GLN A 59 7.50 -12.36 23.11
N PRO A 60 7.40 -11.80 24.34
CA PRO A 60 6.79 -10.49 24.58
C PRO A 60 7.61 -9.28 24.14
N SER A 61 8.82 -9.43 23.63
CA SER A 61 9.65 -8.30 23.21
C SER A 61 10.66 -8.69 22.14
N SER A 62 10.32 -8.50 20.88
CA SER A 62 11.37 -8.34 19.87
C SER A 62 11.51 -6.87 19.53
N ASP A 63 12.61 -6.25 19.95
CA ASP A 63 13.04 -4.88 19.57
C ASP A 63 13.26 -4.71 18.06
N LYS A 64 12.99 -5.75 17.27
CA LYS A 64 13.21 -5.78 15.82
C LYS A 64 12.20 -4.98 15.00
N SER A 65 11.11 -4.52 15.59
CA SER A 65 10.07 -3.73 14.92
C SER A 65 10.16 -2.24 15.23
N GLY A 66 11.17 -1.82 15.99
CA GLY A 66 11.39 -0.42 16.36
C GLY A 66 11.86 0.41 15.16
N SER A 67 11.54 1.71 15.21
CA SER A 67 12.10 2.69 14.29
C SER A 67 13.60 2.88 14.58
N ASP A 68 14.41 2.90 13.54
CA ASP A 68 15.84 3.20 13.57
C ASP A 68 16.14 4.34 12.60
N HIS A 69 17.10 5.19 12.95
CA HIS A 69 17.46 6.36 12.13
C HIS A 69 17.77 6.00 10.67
N THR A 70 18.41 4.86 10.44
CA THR A 70 18.72 4.38 9.08
C THR A 70 17.46 3.99 8.32
N SER A 71 16.54 3.26 8.96
CA SER A 71 15.27 2.86 8.35
C SER A 71 14.39 4.07 8.05
N ASP A 72 14.40 5.08 8.92
CA ASP A 72 13.65 6.32 8.73
C ASP A 72 14.18 7.12 7.53
N LEU A 73 15.51 7.20 7.36
CA LEU A 73 16.12 7.84 6.18
C LEU A 73 15.73 7.11 4.88
N PHE A 74 15.77 5.79 4.84
CA PHE A 74 15.32 5.03 3.67
C PHE A 74 13.83 5.18 3.41
N SER A 75 13.02 5.30 4.43
CA SER A 75 11.58 5.58 4.29
C SER A 75 11.33 6.95 3.66
N ILE A 76 12.06 7.98 4.08
CA ILE A 76 11.99 9.32 3.49
C ILE A 76 12.44 9.30 2.03
N LEU A 77 13.56 8.65 1.72
CA LEU A 77 14.05 8.51 0.35
C LEU A 77 13.04 7.77 -0.54
N GLY A 78 12.45 6.68 -0.05
CA GLY A 78 11.39 5.95 -0.75
C GLY A 78 10.16 6.83 -1.02
N THR A 79 9.75 7.62 -0.05
CA THR A 79 8.64 8.58 -0.18
C THR A 79 8.93 9.64 -1.23
N LEU A 80 10.15 10.20 -1.26
CA LEU A 80 10.58 11.15 -2.27
C LEU A 80 10.61 10.54 -3.68
N MET A 81 11.10 9.32 -3.82
CA MET A 81 11.07 8.58 -5.08
C MET A 81 9.64 8.37 -5.58
N LEU A 82 8.73 7.96 -4.72
CA LEU A 82 7.32 7.83 -5.07
C LEU A 82 6.71 9.18 -5.46
N LEU A 83 7.01 10.25 -4.76
CA LEU A 83 6.51 11.58 -5.10
C LEU A 83 6.94 12.04 -6.50
N ILE A 84 8.14 11.68 -6.93
CA ILE A 84 8.68 12.06 -8.24
C ILE A 84 8.11 11.19 -9.36
N TYR A 85 8.08 9.87 -9.19
CA TYR A 85 7.82 8.94 -10.29
C TYR A 85 6.39 8.39 -10.33
N TRP A 86 5.72 8.23 -9.19
CA TRP A 86 4.42 7.59 -9.10
C TRP A 86 3.28 8.33 -9.82
N PRO A 87 3.23 9.68 -9.78
CA PRO A 87 2.23 10.44 -10.53
C PRO A 87 2.29 10.22 -12.03
N SER A 88 3.51 10.18 -12.59
CA SER A 88 3.69 9.92 -14.02
C SER A 88 3.38 8.47 -14.39
N PHE A 89 3.71 7.52 -13.52
CA PHE A 89 3.36 6.11 -13.70
C PHE A 89 1.84 5.92 -13.81
N ASN A 90 1.07 6.49 -12.91
CA ASN A 90 -0.39 6.43 -12.97
C ASN A 90 -0.96 7.21 -14.16
N GLY A 91 -0.41 8.40 -14.44
CA GLY A 91 -0.88 9.26 -15.51
C GLY A 91 -0.71 8.67 -16.91
N ILE A 92 0.40 7.94 -17.16
CA ILE A 92 0.69 7.39 -18.50
C ILE A 92 -0.34 6.35 -18.95
N LEU A 93 -1.01 5.69 -18.01
CA LEU A 93 -1.98 4.64 -18.28
C LEU A 93 -3.37 5.18 -18.65
N ALA A 94 -3.61 6.49 -18.52
CA ALA A 94 -4.86 7.11 -18.97
C ALA A 94 -4.88 7.27 -20.50
N TYR A 95 -6.05 7.05 -21.09
CA TYR A 95 -6.21 7.03 -22.56
C TYR A 95 -6.14 8.41 -23.22
N ASP A 96 -6.54 9.47 -22.51
CA ASP A 96 -6.61 10.82 -23.04
C ASP A 96 -5.71 11.81 -22.26
N GLY A 97 -5.45 12.96 -22.86
CA GLY A 97 -4.60 13.98 -22.26
C GLY A 97 -5.17 14.57 -20.97
N GLU A 98 -6.49 14.79 -20.93
CA GLU A 98 -7.16 15.33 -19.74
C GLU A 98 -7.18 14.31 -18.60
N GLY A 99 -7.47 13.04 -18.91
CA GLY A 99 -7.37 11.94 -17.96
C GLY A 99 -5.97 11.77 -17.38
N LYS A 100 -4.92 11.97 -18.21
CA LYS A 100 -3.52 11.94 -17.74
C LYS A 100 -3.25 13.02 -16.72
N HIS A 101 -3.65 14.25 -16.97
CA HIS A 101 -3.47 15.36 -16.03
C HIS A 101 -4.24 15.11 -14.72
N ARG A 102 -5.49 14.67 -14.80
CA ARG A 102 -6.30 14.34 -13.62
C ARG A 102 -5.69 13.21 -12.80
N ALA A 103 -5.26 12.12 -13.43
CA ALA A 103 -4.64 10.99 -12.76
C ALA A 103 -3.32 11.40 -12.07
N THR A 104 -2.49 12.17 -12.76
CA THR A 104 -1.25 12.70 -12.21
C THR A 104 -1.49 13.58 -11.00
N PHE A 105 -2.39 14.56 -11.10
CA PHE A 105 -2.71 15.47 -10.02
C PHE A 105 -3.33 14.77 -8.80
N ASN A 106 -4.27 13.88 -9.03
CA ASN A 106 -4.89 13.09 -7.97
C ASN A 106 -3.87 12.19 -7.26
N THR A 107 -2.89 11.68 -7.99
CA THR A 107 -1.81 10.87 -7.40
C THR A 107 -0.92 11.71 -6.47
N TYR A 108 -0.59 12.96 -6.85
CA TYR A 108 0.13 13.87 -5.96
C TYR A 108 -0.64 14.14 -4.68
N LEU A 109 -1.92 14.47 -4.78
CA LEU A 109 -2.77 14.72 -3.61
C LEU A 109 -2.87 13.48 -2.71
N SER A 110 -3.00 12.29 -3.31
CA SER A 110 -3.06 11.02 -2.57
C SER A 110 -1.76 10.73 -1.83
N LEU A 111 -0.60 10.96 -2.46
CA LEU A 111 0.70 10.79 -1.82
C LEU A 111 0.90 11.75 -0.65
N CYS A 112 0.54 13.02 -0.83
CA CYS A 112 0.60 14.01 0.26
C CYS A 112 -0.29 13.60 1.43
N ALA A 113 -1.55 13.25 1.15
CA ALA A 113 -2.50 12.82 2.18
C ALA A 113 -2.04 11.54 2.89
N SER A 114 -1.55 10.55 2.14
CA SER A 114 -1.02 9.29 2.67
C SER A 114 0.18 9.53 3.59
N THR A 115 1.13 10.35 3.18
CA THR A 115 2.32 10.69 3.97
C THR A 115 1.92 11.37 5.27
N MET A 116 1.10 12.41 5.20
CA MET A 116 0.62 13.13 6.39
C MET A 116 -0.14 12.19 7.34
N THR A 117 -1.02 11.37 6.81
CA THR A 117 -1.82 10.43 7.61
C THR A 117 -0.94 9.39 8.29
N THR A 118 0.04 8.85 7.58
CA THR A 118 0.99 7.87 8.14
C THR A 118 1.78 8.46 9.31
N PHE A 119 2.30 9.68 9.18
CA PHE A 119 2.99 10.36 10.26
C PHE A 119 2.08 10.65 11.46
N LEU A 120 0.87 11.12 11.21
CA LEU A 120 -0.10 11.39 12.28
C LEU A 120 -0.47 10.10 13.05
N PHE A 121 -0.79 9.04 12.34
CA PHE A 121 -1.13 7.76 12.97
C PHE A 121 0.07 7.15 13.70
N SER A 122 1.26 7.20 13.12
CA SER A 122 2.47 6.72 13.77
C SER A 122 2.77 7.49 15.07
N ALA A 123 2.64 8.82 15.06
CA ALA A 123 2.83 9.64 16.23
C ALA A 123 1.75 9.44 17.31
N TYR A 124 0.52 9.11 16.89
CA TYR A 124 -0.60 8.94 17.81
C TYR A 124 -0.67 7.53 18.41
N LEU A 125 -0.39 6.49 17.62
CA LEU A 125 -0.43 5.09 18.03
C LEU A 125 0.90 4.59 18.58
N GLY A 126 2.02 5.22 18.24
CA GLY A 126 3.36 4.87 18.68
C GLY A 126 3.72 5.38 20.10
N ARG A 127 2.75 5.94 20.82
CA ARG A 127 2.84 6.28 22.26
C ARG A 127 2.22 5.14 23.05
#